data_66c872ee457340dde0280ee9d43e5c87
#
_entry.id   66c872ee457340dde0280ee9d43e5c87
#
_cell.length_a   1.000
_cell.length_b   1.000
_cell.length_c   1.000
_cell.angle_alpha   90.00
_cell.angle_beta   90.00
_cell.angle_gamma   90.00
#
_symmetry.space_group_name_H-M   'P 1'
#
loop_
_entity.id
_entity.type
_entity.pdbx_description
1 polymer ?
#
loop_
_entity_poly.entity_id
_entity_poly.type
_entity_poly.pdbx_seq_one_letter_code
_entity_poly.pdbx_strand_id
1 'polypeptide(L)'
;MCGIVGFIGEQDAKEILLKGLEKLEYRGYDSAGIAVQAENGVVVYKEKGRIAKLREIVDENVAASVGIGHTRWATHGVPSKVNAHPHQSTSKRFTLVHNGVIENYELVKKEYLQDVTFVSETDTEIIVQLMEQQVSTGLSVEEAFRNTLSLLHGSYAIGLLDAENPNMIYVAKNKSPLLVGVGDNFNVVASDAMAMLQVTDQFIELMDKEIVIVTKESITIKNLQGETIERAPFTAELDASDIEKGTYPHFMLKEIDEQPLVIRNIIQKYQDENGEIELNQDIRNAILDSDRIYIIACGTSYHAGLVGKQFIEKFAKMPVEVHVASEFSYNMPLLTERPFFIYISQSGETADSRAVLVQTNEMGHKALTITNVPGSTLSREADYTLPLYAGPEIAVASTKAYTAQLAVLSILAADIAKAKGEVLDFDLTHELGLVANAMIELCGQKEEMDALAKQFLATTRNCFFIGRSVDFYVGLEGALKLKEISYIQAEGFAGGELKHGTIALIENGTPVIALATQEHVNLGIRGNVKEVVARGANPCIISMKGLEMEGDSFVLPAVHEALAPLVAVIPLQLISYYAALHRECDVDKPRNLAKSVTVE
;
A
#
# COMPACT_ATOMS: atom_id res chain seq x y z
N MET A 1 4.51 -3.06 7.87
CA MET A 1 5.31 -3.92 6.97
C MET A 1 6.79 -3.63 7.13
N CYS A 2 7.64 -4.65 6.92
CA CYS A 2 9.09 -4.52 7.06
C CYS A 2 9.76 -4.14 5.74
N GLY A 3 10.98 -3.59 5.80
CA GLY A 3 11.82 -3.30 4.64
C GLY A 3 13.17 -3.99 4.76
N ILE A 4 13.62 -4.66 3.70
CA ILE A 4 14.95 -5.28 3.59
C ILE A 4 15.79 -4.50 2.60
N VAL A 5 17.06 -4.30 2.95
CA VAL A 5 18.13 -3.86 2.06
C VAL A 5 19.35 -4.76 2.22
N GLY A 6 20.10 -4.96 1.15
CA GLY A 6 21.38 -5.63 1.15
C GLY A 6 22.32 -4.97 0.16
N PHE A 7 23.61 -5.00 0.43
CA PHE A 7 24.64 -4.48 -0.46
C PHE A 7 25.89 -5.37 -0.39
N ILE A 8 26.46 -5.61 -1.54
CA ILE A 8 27.78 -6.24 -1.71
C ILE A 8 28.52 -5.57 -2.85
N GLY A 9 29.71 -5.01 -2.57
CA GLY A 9 30.47 -4.24 -3.56
C GLY A 9 31.80 -3.76 -3.02
N GLU A 10 32.30 -2.63 -3.52
CA GLU A 10 33.55 -2.00 -3.08
C GLU A 10 33.31 -0.72 -2.24
N GLN A 11 32.07 -0.22 -2.23
CA GLN A 11 31.70 0.98 -1.48
C GLN A 11 31.39 0.65 -0.01
N ASP A 12 31.27 1.69 0.84
CA ASP A 12 30.85 1.50 2.24
C ASP A 12 29.39 1.05 2.31
N ALA A 13 29.21 -0.23 2.67
CA ALA A 13 27.90 -0.85 2.79
C ALA A 13 27.00 -0.14 3.82
N LYS A 14 27.57 0.38 4.92
CA LYS A 14 26.78 1.02 5.99
C LYS A 14 25.95 2.19 5.48
N GLU A 15 26.60 3.10 4.75
CA GLU A 15 25.93 4.29 4.25
C GLU A 15 24.85 3.96 3.20
N ILE A 16 25.11 2.98 2.32
CA ILE A 16 24.14 2.51 1.33
C ILE A 16 22.95 1.85 2.01
N LEU A 17 23.19 1.00 3.01
CA LEU A 17 22.14 0.35 3.77
C LEU A 17 21.27 1.35 4.53
N LEU A 18 21.89 2.30 5.24
CA LEU A 18 21.16 3.32 6.01
C LEU A 18 20.30 4.20 5.10
N LYS A 19 20.83 4.67 3.96
CA LYS A 19 20.05 5.44 2.98
C LYS A 19 18.91 4.63 2.37
N GLY A 20 19.16 3.36 2.05
CA GLY A 20 18.12 2.46 1.55
C GLY A 20 17.00 2.23 2.58
N LEU A 21 17.37 2.02 3.85
CA LEU A 21 16.41 1.88 4.94
C LEU A 21 15.59 3.15 5.20
N GLU A 22 16.22 4.35 5.09
CA GLU A 22 15.52 5.63 5.19
C GLU A 22 14.40 5.75 4.14
N LYS A 23 14.65 5.27 2.91
CA LYS A 23 13.65 5.22 1.83
C LYS A 23 12.55 4.19 2.08
N LEU A 24 12.82 3.15 2.89
CA LEU A 24 11.84 2.11 3.26
C LEU A 24 11.15 2.37 4.61
N GLU A 25 11.49 3.46 5.31
CA GLU A 25 10.95 3.74 6.65
C GLU A 25 9.41 3.86 6.66
N TYR A 26 8.79 4.23 5.54
CA TYR A 26 7.33 4.23 5.38
C TYR A 26 6.70 2.82 5.49
N ARG A 27 7.50 1.75 5.29
CA ARG A 27 7.07 0.36 5.44
C ARG A 27 7.08 -0.13 6.89
N GLY A 28 8.00 0.39 7.73
CA GLY A 28 8.12 0.01 9.14
C GLY A 28 9.10 0.92 9.87
N TYR A 29 8.77 1.28 11.10
CA TYR A 29 9.53 2.24 11.90
C TYR A 29 9.51 1.94 13.41
N ASP A 30 9.16 0.69 13.79
CA ASP A 30 9.13 0.23 15.18
C ASP A 30 10.52 0.02 15.74
N SER A 31 11.39 -0.55 14.91
CA SER A 31 12.79 -0.79 15.17
C SER A 31 13.54 -1.00 13.86
N ALA A 32 14.85 -0.83 13.90
CA ALA A 32 15.71 -1.00 12.74
C ALA A 32 17.04 -1.60 13.14
N GLY A 33 17.74 -2.17 12.15
CA GLY A 33 19.12 -2.61 12.34
C GLY A 33 19.80 -2.96 11.05
N ILE A 34 21.12 -2.97 11.12
CA ILE A 34 22.02 -3.42 10.06
C ILE A 34 23.01 -4.45 10.61
N ALA A 35 23.42 -5.36 9.75
CA ALA A 35 24.57 -6.23 9.98
C ALA A 35 25.55 -6.05 8.83
N VAL A 36 26.82 -5.85 9.16
CA VAL A 36 27.88 -5.64 8.17
C VAL A 36 29.05 -6.61 8.41
N GLN A 37 29.61 -7.10 7.32
CA GLN A 37 30.78 -7.97 7.35
C GLN A 37 32.03 -7.10 7.55
N ALA A 38 32.60 -7.16 8.75
CA ALA A 38 33.87 -6.52 9.10
C ALA A 38 35.01 -7.54 9.08
N GLU A 39 36.26 -7.05 9.26
CA GLU A 39 37.48 -7.87 9.24
C GLU A 39 37.45 -9.04 10.25
N ASN A 40 36.83 -8.83 11.42
CA ASN A 40 36.78 -9.80 12.51
C ASN A 40 35.40 -10.49 12.66
N GLY A 41 34.59 -10.55 11.58
CA GLY A 41 33.27 -11.18 11.57
C GLY A 41 32.13 -10.18 11.38
N VAL A 42 30.90 -10.62 11.62
CA VAL A 42 29.70 -9.78 11.41
C VAL A 42 29.45 -8.87 12.62
N VAL A 43 29.38 -7.57 12.36
CA VAL A 43 28.99 -6.56 13.35
C VAL A 43 27.53 -6.18 13.17
N VAL A 44 26.76 -6.19 14.27
CA VAL A 44 25.30 -5.93 14.25
C VAL A 44 24.98 -4.67 15.05
N TYR A 45 24.27 -3.75 14.43
CA TYR A 45 23.72 -2.55 15.05
C TYR A 45 22.20 -2.65 15.01
N LYS A 46 21.53 -2.51 16.16
CA LYS A 46 20.07 -2.56 16.28
C LYS A 46 19.58 -1.49 17.25
N GLU A 47 18.47 -0.84 16.90
CA GLU A 47 17.85 0.13 17.80
C GLU A 47 16.32 0.12 17.66
N LYS A 48 15.63 0.47 18.76
CA LYS A 48 14.19 0.68 18.76
C LYS A 48 13.86 2.07 18.21
N GLY A 49 12.90 2.14 17.28
CA GLY A 49 12.43 3.37 16.66
C GLY A 49 13.00 3.58 15.26
N ARG A 50 13.03 4.82 14.82
CA ARG A 50 13.35 5.22 13.44
C ARG A 50 14.83 5.07 13.08
N ILE A 51 15.13 5.06 11.78
CA ILE A 51 16.48 4.91 11.23
C ILE A 51 17.45 5.99 11.75
N ALA A 52 16.97 7.19 12.02
CA ALA A 52 17.80 8.25 12.60
C ALA A 52 18.50 7.81 13.90
N LYS A 53 17.79 7.06 14.78
CA LYS A 53 18.38 6.52 16.02
C LYS A 53 19.38 5.40 15.76
N LEU A 54 19.14 4.56 14.75
CA LEU A 54 20.09 3.54 14.33
C LEU A 54 21.38 4.20 13.83
N ARG A 55 21.27 5.26 13.03
CA ARG A 55 22.43 6.02 12.49
C ARG A 55 23.34 6.55 13.60
N GLU A 56 22.78 7.01 14.73
CA GLU A 56 23.54 7.52 15.88
C GLU A 56 24.48 6.49 16.54
N ILE A 57 24.16 5.19 16.43
CA ILE A 57 24.91 4.10 17.07
C ILE A 57 25.83 3.32 16.12
N VAL A 58 25.75 3.58 14.82
CA VAL A 58 26.61 2.91 13.83
C VAL A 58 28.02 3.50 13.89
N ASP A 59 29.01 2.64 14.14
CA ASP A 59 30.42 3.07 14.19
C ASP A 59 30.95 3.32 12.77
N GLU A 60 31.33 4.58 12.51
CA GLU A 60 31.88 5.01 11.22
C GLU A 60 33.24 4.38 10.90
N ASN A 61 34.00 3.98 11.93
CA ASN A 61 35.34 3.42 11.75
C ASN A 61 35.36 1.95 11.32
N VAL A 62 34.25 1.26 11.39
CA VAL A 62 34.12 -0.14 10.91
C VAL A 62 34.04 -0.12 9.40
N ALA A 63 35.10 -0.53 8.71
CA ALA A 63 35.05 -0.71 7.25
C ALA A 63 34.27 -1.96 6.89
N ALA A 64 33.30 -1.84 5.96
CA ALA A 64 32.48 -2.95 5.51
C ALA A 64 32.00 -2.73 4.08
N SER A 65 32.15 -3.73 3.24
CA SER A 65 31.72 -3.74 1.82
C SER A 65 30.55 -4.68 1.56
N VAL A 66 30.12 -5.44 2.57
CA VAL A 66 28.98 -6.37 2.51
C VAL A 66 28.12 -6.15 3.74
N GLY A 67 26.80 -6.14 3.54
CA GLY A 67 25.87 -6.07 4.66
C GLY A 67 24.41 -6.23 4.26
N ILE A 68 23.58 -6.41 5.28
CA ILE A 68 22.11 -6.47 5.19
C ILE A 68 21.50 -5.55 6.23
N GLY A 69 20.32 -5.03 5.95
CA GLY A 69 19.62 -4.13 6.84
C GLY A 69 18.11 -4.34 6.80
N HIS A 70 17.46 -3.89 7.86
CA HIS A 70 16.04 -4.12 8.06
C HIS A 70 15.36 -2.96 8.80
N THR A 71 14.17 -2.59 8.35
CA THR A 71 13.22 -1.80 9.14
C THR A 71 12.02 -2.66 9.49
N ARG A 72 11.65 -2.68 10.78
CA ARG A 72 10.66 -3.61 11.31
C ARG A 72 9.30 -2.94 11.53
N TRP A 73 8.29 -3.69 11.15
CA TRP A 73 6.91 -3.56 11.60
C TRP A 73 6.58 -4.83 12.41
N ALA A 74 6.34 -4.68 13.71
CA ALA A 74 6.21 -5.82 14.61
C ALA A 74 4.95 -6.65 14.33
N THR A 75 5.13 -7.94 14.05
CA THR A 75 4.08 -8.95 13.99
C THR A 75 4.16 -9.89 15.21
N HIS A 76 5.36 -10.37 15.56
CA HIS A 76 5.65 -11.23 16.70
C HIS A 76 6.68 -10.58 17.61
N GLY A 77 6.41 -10.50 18.90
CA GLY A 77 7.26 -9.85 19.90
C GLY A 77 7.17 -8.32 19.88
N VAL A 78 7.17 -7.70 21.06
CA VAL A 78 7.05 -6.26 21.22
C VAL A 78 8.19 -5.48 20.54
N PRO A 79 7.99 -4.23 20.08
CA PRO A 79 9.05 -3.39 19.58
C PRO A 79 10.15 -3.16 20.63
N SER A 80 11.30 -3.77 20.41
CA SER A 80 12.46 -3.69 21.32
C SER A 80 13.75 -3.90 20.54
N LYS A 81 14.90 -3.54 21.13
CA LYS A 81 16.22 -3.79 20.54
C LYS A 81 16.49 -5.29 20.34
N VAL A 82 16.00 -6.14 21.24
CA VAL A 82 16.18 -7.60 21.18
C VAL A 82 15.43 -8.19 20.00
N ASN A 83 14.17 -7.79 19.84
CA ASN A 83 13.28 -8.26 18.78
C ASN A 83 13.50 -7.55 17.42
N ALA A 84 14.37 -6.53 17.36
CA ALA A 84 14.77 -5.92 16.10
C ALA A 84 15.65 -6.87 15.27
N HIS A 85 15.52 -6.83 13.94
CA HIS A 85 16.44 -7.52 13.03
C HIS A 85 17.73 -6.68 12.86
N PRO A 86 18.84 -7.34 12.48
CA PRO A 86 19.05 -8.76 12.17
C PRO A 86 19.09 -9.66 13.41
N HIS A 87 18.75 -10.94 13.23
CA HIS A 87 18.94 -12.01 14.23
C HIS A 87 20.18 -12.84 13.92
N GLN A 88 20.85 -13.32 14.97
CA GLN A 88 22.06 -14.14 14.85
C GLN A 88 21.83 -15.56 15.39
N SER A 89 22.47 -16.54 14.80
CA SER A 89 22.55 -17.90 15.33
C SER A 89 23.36 -17.93 16.64
N THR A 90 23.26 -19.03 17.38
CA THR A 90 23.92 -19.19 18.69
C THR A 90 25.44 -19.00 18.59
N SER A 91 26.10 -19.52 17.57
CA SER A 91 27.54 -19.33 17.34
C SER A 91 27.88 -17.95 16.74
N LYS A 92 26.88 -17.17 16.32
CA LYS A 92 26.98 -15.93 15.54
C LYS A 92 27.57 -16.09 14.13
N ARG A 93 27.66 -17.32 13.62
CA ARG A 93 28.08 -17.57 12.25
C ARG A 93 27.07 -17.01 11.27
N PHE A 94 25.77 -17.28 11.47
CA PHE A 94 24.70 -16.83 10.60
C PHE A 94 24.01 -15.59 11.16
N THR A 95 23.77 -14.61 10.28
CA THR A 95 23.05 -13.38 10.60
C THR A 95 22.00 -13.10 9.55
N LEU A 96 20.73 -12.86 9.95
CA LEU A 96 19.58 -12.90 9.07
C LEU A 96 18.63 -11.74 9.30
N VAL A 97 18.07 -11.22 8.19
CA VAL A 97 16.90 -10.33 8.16
C VAL A 97 15.74 -11.04 7.44
N HIS A 98 14.52 -10.77 7.88
CA HIS A 98 13.32 -11.43 7.37
C HIS A 98 12.12 -10.48 7.33
N ASN A 99 11.42 -10.46 6.20
CA ASN A 99 10.08 -9.91 6.06
C ASN A 99 9.11 -11.07 5.87
N GLY A 100 8.05 -11.12 6.63
CA GLY A 100 7.04 -12.15 6.53
C GLY A 100 6.57 -12.68 7.88
N VAL A 101 5.87 -13.81 7.85
CA VAL A 101 5.41 -14.54 9.03
C VAL A 101 5.63 -16.03 8.80
N ILE A 102 6.31 -16.69 9.73
CA ILE A 102 6.49 -18.15 9.74
C ILE A 102 5.40 -18.77 10.59
N GLU A 103 4.36 -19.25 9.94
CA GLU A 103 3.14 -19.76 10.59
C GLU A 103 3.39 -20.98 11.47
N ASN A 104 4.32 -21.85 11.07
CA ASN A 104 4.64 -23.08 11.79
C ASN A 104 5.84 -22.97 12.74
N TYR A 105 6.25 -21.75 13.15
CA TYR A 105 7.47 -21.52 13.94
C TYR A 105 7.49 -22.30 15.26
N GLU A 106 6.36 -22.42 15.97
CA GLU A 106 6.28 -23.21 17.22
C GLU A 106 6.48 -24.71 16.99
N LEU A 107 5.98 -25.25 15.87
CA LEU A 107 6.19 -26.66 15.50
C LEU A 107 7.65 -26.92 15.19
N VAL A 108 8.26 -26.08 14.37
CA VAL A 108 9.68 -26.17 14.01
C VAL A 108 10.56 -26.07 15.26
N LYS A 109 10.29 -25.14 16.15
CA LYS A 109 10.99 -24.98 17.41
C LYS A 109 10.92 -26.24 18.27
N LYS A 110 9.74 -26.85 18.35
CA LYS A 110 9.51 -28.06 19.16
C LYS A 110 10.16 -29.31 18.54
N GLU A 111 10.19 -29.43 17.20
CA GLU A 111 10.68 -30.64 16.53
C GLU A 111 12.19 -30.61 16.33
N TYR A 112 12.78 -29.48 15.98
CA TYR A 112 14.16 -29.38 15.54
C TYR A 112 15.09 -28.63 16.50
N LEU A 113 14.57 -27.72 17.34
CA LEU A 113 15.38 -26.77 18.10
C LEU A 113 15.17 -26.86 19.62
N GLN A 114 14.96 -28.08 20.15
CA GLN A 114 14.65 -28.32 21.57
C GLN A 114 15.76 -27.84 22.53
N ASP A 115 17.03 -27.95 22.09
CA ASP A 115 18.20 -27.58 22.92
C ASP A 115 18.69 -26.15 22.67
N VAL A 116 17.95 -25.37 21.86
CA VAL A 116 18.33 -23.99 21.50
C VAL A 116 17.70 -23.00 22.48
N THR A 117 18.51 -22.10 23.00
CA THR A 117 18.05 -20.97 23.81
C THR A 117 17.79 -19.77 22.88
N PHE A 118 16.54 -19.39 22.74
CA PHE A 118 16.12 -18.23 21.95
C PHE A 118 16.33 -16.93 22.73
N VAL A 119 16.81 -15.91 22.04
CA VAL A 119 17.08 -14.58 22.60
C VAL A 119 15.87 -13.66 22.38
N SER A 120 15.19 -13.82 21.24
CA SER A 120 14.05 -12.97 20.85
C SER A 120 12.70 -13.71 20.98
N GLU A 121 11.63 -12.92 20.90
CA GLU A 121 10.25 -13.42 20.85
C GLU A 121 9.71 -13.51 19.42
N THR A 122 10.60 -13.40 18.40
CA THR A 122 10.19 -13.37 17.00
C THR A 122 10.13 -14.78 16.41
N ASP A 123 9.24 -14.97 15.45
CA ASP A 123 9.18 -16.14 14.59
C ASP A 123 10.42 -16.29 13.71
N THR A 124 11.14 -15.20 13.46
CA THR A 124 12.32 -15.12 12.58
C THR A 124 13.53 -15.88 13.12
N GLU A 125 13.76 -15.86 14.43
CA GLU A 125 14.99 -16.42 15.02
C GLU A 125 15.12 -17.93 14.75
N ILE A 126 14.01 -18.65 14.58
CA ILE A 126 14.07 -20.07 14.24
C ILE A 126 14.82 -20.35 12.95
N ILE A 127 14.74 -19.44 11.96
CA ILE A 127 15.34 -19.62 10.64
C ILE A 127 16.87 -19.70 10.77
N VAL A 128 17.46 -18.75 11.50
CA VAL A 128 18.91 -18.69 11.65
C VAL A 128 19.44 -19.81 12.56
N GLN A 129 18.65 -20.28 13.51
CA GLN A 129 18.99 -21.41 14.36
C GLN A 129 18.90 -22.74 13.60
N LEU A 130 17.89 -22.92 12.73
CA LEU A 130 17.80 -24.06 11.82
C LEU A 130 19.00 -24.12 10.86
N MET A 131 19.39 -22.97 10.29
CA MET A 131 20.59 -22.89 9.44
C MET A 131 21.82 -23.43 10.15
N GLU A 132 22.07 -23.00 11.38
CA GLU A 132 23.22 -23.49 12.16
C GLU A 132 23.13 -24.99 12.44
N GLN A 133 21.96 -25.48 12.81
CA GLN A 133 21.73 -26.90 13.05
C GLN A 133 21.98 -27.73 11.78
N GLN A 134 21.42 -27.32 10.64
CA GLN A 134 21.58 -28.04 9.37
C GLN A 134 23.06 -28.09 8.94
N VAL A 135 23.79 -26.98 9.05
CA VAL A 135 25.23 -26.98 8.72
C VAL A 135 26.03 -27.87 9.70
N SER A 136 25.65 -27.91 10.98
CA SER A 136 26.31 -28.79 11.96
C SER A 136 26.19 -30.29 11.63
N THR A 137 25.24 -30.70 10.80
CA THR A 137 25.11 -32.08 10.29
C THR A 137 26.05 -32.39 9.13
N GLY A 138 26.84 -31.42 8.65
CA GLY A 138 27.82 -31.57 7.57
C GLY A 138 27.30 -31.15 6.18
N LEU A 139 26.11 -30.53 6.10
CA LEU A 139 25.58 -29.97 4.84
C LEU A 139 26.36 -28.72 4.45
N SER A 140 26.45 -28.47 3.16
CA SER A 140 26.90 -27.17 2.64
C SER A 140 25.89 -26.07 3.02
N VAL A 141 26.33 -24.81 3.07
CA VAL A 141 25.47 -23.68 3.41
C VAL A 141 24.27 -23.58 2.46
N GLU A 142 24.49 -23.82 1.18
CA GLU A 142 23.41 -23.81 0.18
C GLU A 142 22.39 -24.93 0.42
N GLU A 143 22.84 -26.15 0.69
CA GLU A 143 21.95 -27.28 1.01
C GLU A 143 21.19 -27.04 2.32
N ALA A 144 21.89 -26.56 3.36
CA ALA A 144 21.28 -26.22 4.63
C ALA A 144 20.21 -25.14 4.47
N PHE A 145 20.46 -24.13 3.62
CA PHE A 145 19.49 -23.07 3.34
C PHE A 145 18.25 -23.63 2.65
N ARG A 146 18.42 -24.44 1.59
CA ARG A 146 17.30 -25.11 0.90
C ARG A 146 16.49 -25.99 1.84
N ASN A 147 17.15 -26.80 2.67
CA ASN A 147 16.47 -27.66 3.63
C ASN A 147 15.71 -26.86 4.68
N THR A 148 16.32 -25.79 5.20
CA THR A 148 15.65 -24.87 6.13
C THR A 148 14.38 -24.31 5.51
N LEU A 149 14.45 -23.74 4.29
CA LEU A 149 13.28 -23.17 3.61
C LEU A 149 12.17 -24.19 3.33
N SER A 150 12.52 -25.46 3.09
CA SER A 150 11.54 -26.52 2.85
C SER A 150 10.72 -26.89 4.10
N LEU A 151 11.23 -26.57 5.29
CA LEU A 151 10.54 -26.78 6.57
C LEU A 151 9.64 -25.63 6.98
N LEU A 152 9.77 -24.45 6.33
CA LEU A 152 9.02 -23.25 6.70
C LEU A 152 7.67 -23.19 5.97
N HIS A 153 6.61 -22.90 6.72
CA HIS A 153 5.30 -22.56 6.17
C HIS A 153 5.01 -21.09 6.44
N GLY A 154 4.39 -20.41 5.48
CA GLY A 154 4.07 -18.98 5.58
C GLY A 154 4.78 -18.14 4.53
N SER A 155 4.90 -16.84 4.80
CA SER A 155 5.54 -15.87 3.90
C SER A 155 6.94 -15.53 4.38
N TYR A 156 7.89 -15.38 3.45
CA TYR A 156 9.23 -14.90 3.77
C TYR A 156 9.91 -14.19 2.60
N ALA A 157 10.66 -13.15 2.93
CA ALA A 157 11.77 -12.60 2.15
C ALA A 157 12.97 -12.53 3.10
N ILE A 158 14.07 -13.15 2.74
CA ILE A 158 15.22 -13.38 3.61
C ILE A 158 16.48 -12.83 2.97
N GLY A 159 17.31 -12.14 3.78
CA GLY A 159 18.72 -11.88 3.52
C GLY A 159 19.56 -12.49 4.63
N LEU A 160 20.56 -13.30 4.27
CA LEU A 160 21.40 -14.07 5.19
C LEU A 160 22.88 -13.81 4.89
N LEU A 161 23.66 -13.53 5.94
CA LEU A 161 25.13 -13.49 5.93
C LEU A 161 25.69 -14.74 6.64
N ASP A 162 26.77 -15.29 6.10
CA ASP A 162 27.62 -16.31 6.73
C ASP A 162 28.99 -15.69 7.04
N ALA A 163 29.37 -15.62 8.30
CA ALA A 163 30.66 -15.08 8.73
C ALA A 163 31.87 -15.84 8.16
N GLU A 164 31.70 -17.12 7.76
CA GLU A 164 32.73 -17.92 7.12
C GLU A 164 32.80 -17.73 5.60
N ASN A 165 31.76 -17.11 4.99
CA ASN A 165 31.70 -16.77 3.56
C ASN A 165 31.42 -15.27 3.38
N PRO A 166 32.35 -14.37 3.69
CA PRO A 166 32.12 -12.95 3.82
C PRO A 166 31.77 -12.23 2.50
N ASN A 167 32.00 -12.87 1.36
CA ASN A 167 31.80 -12.29 0.03
C ASN A 167 30.49 -12.76 -0.63
N MET A 168 29.50 -13.16 0.16
CA MET A 168 28.21 -13.65 -0.32
C MET A 168 27.07 -13.16 0.54
N ILE A 169 25.92 -12.89 -0.11
CA ILE A 169 24.62 -12.73 0.53
C ILE A 169 23.72 -13.86 -0.01
N TYR A 170 23.13 -14.63 0.89
CA TYR A 170 22.14 -15.64 0.53
C TYR A 170 20.76 -15.02 0.66
N VAL A 171 19.92 -15.18 -0.34
CA VAL A 171 18.62 -14.54 -0.45
C VAL A 171 17.56 -15.59 -0.79
N ALA A 172 16.39 -15.49 -0.22
CA ALA A 172 15.25 -16.32 -0.58
C ALA A 172 13.93 -15.57 -0.46
N LYS A 173 12.94 -16.01 -1.24
CA LYS A 173 11.62 -15.38 -1.26
C LYS A 173 10.50 -16.41 -1.36
N ASN A 174 9.43 -16.18 -0.61
CA ASN A 174 8.12 -16.81 -0.77
C ASN A 174 7.01 -15.85 -0.33
N LYS A 175 6.11 -15.50 -1.22
CA LYS A 175 4.98 -14.55 -1.03
C LYS A 175 5.37 -13.10 -0.70
N SER A 176 6.43 -12.83 0.05
CA SER A 176 6.89 -11.47 0.38
C SER A 176 7.77 -10.88 -0.73
N PRO A 177 7.64 -9.58 -1.10
CA PRO A 177 8.39 -8.99 -2.21
C PRO A 177 9.88 -8.88 -1.92
N LEU A 178 10.72 -9.23 -2.91
CA LEU A 178 12.16 -9.07 -2.87
C LEU A 178 12.73 -9.01 -4.29
N LEU A 179 13.68 -8.10 -4.51
CA LEU A 179 14.38 -7.85 -5.76
C LEU A 179 15.89 -7.94 -5.54
N VAL A 180 16.62 -8.25 -6.60
CA VAL A 180 18.08 -8.11 -6.63
C VAL A 180 18.44 -7.07 -7.69
N GLY A 181 19.13 -6.01 -7.28
CA GLY A 181 19.61 -4.98 -8.20
C GLY A 181 21.01 -5.31 -8.72
N VAL A 182 21.20 -5.06 -10.00
CA VAL A 182 22.45 -5.35 -10.74
C VAL A 182 23.26 -4.06 -10.89
N GLY A 183 24.54 -4.09 -10.55
CA GLY A 183 25.47 -2.99 -10.76
C GLY A 183 26.78 -3.43 -11.36
N ASP A 184 27.67 -2.47 -11.65
CA ASP A 184 29.03 -2.73 -12.09
C ASP A 184 29.95 -2.90 -10.87
N ASN A 185 30.46 -4.11 -10.64
CA ASN A 185 31.22 -4.51 -9.45
C ASN A 185 30.49 -4.34 -8.11
N PHE A 186 29.17 -4.35 -8.11
CA PHE A 186 28.35 -4.42 -6.92
C PHE A 186 26.98 -5.02 -7.25
N ASN A 187 26.28 -5.55 -6.26
CA ASN A 187 24.90 -5.94 -6.35
C ASN A 187 24.14 -5.55 -5.08
N VAL A 188 22.83 -5.36 -5.19
CA VAL A 188 21.98 -4.98 -4.05
C VAL A 188 20.81 -5.92 -3.90
N VAL A 189 20.25 -5.96 -2.70
CA VAL A 189 19.00 -6.66 -2.39
C VAL A 189 18.04 -5.63 -1.82
N ALA A 190 16.79 -5.63 -2.26
CA ALA A 190 15.79 -4.70 -1.75
C ALA A 190 14.39 -5.30 -1.80
N SER A 191 13.60 -5.02 -0.78
CA SER A 191 12.16 -5.36 -0.79
C SER A 191 11.34 -4.43 -1.69
N ASP A 192 11.94 -3.33 -2.16
CA ASP A 192 11.38 -2.37 -3.10
C ASP A 192 12.53 -1.69 -3.86
N ALA A 193 12.38 -1.54 -5.18
CA ALA A 193 13.37 -0.88 -6.04
C ALA A 193 13.71 0.54 -5.54
N MET A 194 12.72 1.25 -5.00
CA MET A 194 12.84 2.60 -4.46
C MET A 194 13.97 2.77 -3.43
N ALA A 195 14.28 1.72 -2.67
CA ALA A 195 15.36 1.73 -1.68
C ALA A 195 16.75 1.96 -2.31
N MET A 196 16.94 1.47 -3.53
CA MET A 196 18.26 1.37 -4.17
C MET A 196 18.38 2.11 -5.51
N LEU A 197 17.37 2.89 -5.92
CA LEU A 197 17.41 3.69 -7.16
C LEU A 197 18.58 4.67 -7.24
N GLN A 198 19.14 5.09 -6.10
CA GLN A 198 20.33 5.95 -6.09
C GLN A 198 21.61 5.20 -6.48
N VAL A 199 21.62 3.87 -6.48
CA VAL A 199 22.77 3.02 -6.82
C VAL A 199 22.58 2.28 -8.13
N THR A 200 21.38 1.78 -8.43
CA THR A 200 21.04 1.11 -9.71
C THR A 200 19.55 1.22 -10.02
N ASP A 201 19.24 1.28 -11.30
CA ASP A 201 17.88 1.17 -11.85
C ASP A 201 17.60 -0.22 -12.48
N GLN A 202 18.60 -1.10 -12.50
CA GLN A 202 18.50 -2.45 -13.09
C GLN A 202 18.19 -3.47 -12.00
N PHE A 203 17.05 -4.14 -12.09
CA PHE A 203 16.61 -5.10 -11.09
C PHE A 203 16.21 -6.44 -11.71
N ILE A 204 16.51 -7.52 -10.98
CA ILE A 204 16.00 -8.86 -11.24
C ILE A 204 14.93 -9.15 -10.20
N GLU A 205 13.76 -9.53 -10.68
CA GLU A 205 12.67 -9.95 -9.83
C GLU A 205 12.84 -11.41 -9.40
N LEU A 206 12.55 -11.70 -8.13
CA LEU A 206 12.57 -13.06 -7.59
C LEU A 206 11.14 -13.63 -7.55
N MET A 207 11.02 -14.91 -7.92
CA MET A 207 9.77 -15.66 -7.79
C MET A 207 9.72 -16.42 -6.48
N ASP A 208 8.52 -16.87 -6.10
CA ASP A 208 8.33 -17.66 -4.89
C ASP A 208 9.14 -18.96 -4.92
N LYS A 209 9.74 -19.30 -3.77
CA LYS A 209 10.58 -20.51 -3.58
C LYS A 209 11.88 -20.50 -4.37
N GLU A 210 12.37 -19.34 -4.76
CA GLU A 210 13.70 -19.16 -5.33
C GLU A 210 14.73 -18.84 -4.25
N ILE A 211 15.94 -19.30 -4.47
CA ILE A 211 17.14 -19.00 -3.68
C ILE A 211 18.12 -18.29 -4.58
N VAL A 212 18.74 -17.24 -4.06
CA VAL A 212 19.74 -16.47 -4.81
C VAL A 212 21.01 -16.36 -3.99
N ILE A 213 22.13 -16.60 -4.65
CA ILE A 213 23.46 -16.33 -4.12
C ILE A 213 23.97 -15.08 -4.83
N VAL A 214 24.19 -14.03 -4.05
CA VAL A 214 24.62 -12.73 -4.55
C VAL A 214 26.07 -12.49 -4.14
N THR A 215 26.94 -12.28 -5.12
CA THR A 215 28.31 -11.81 -4.94
C THR A 215 28.45 -10.42 -5.57
N LYS A 216 29.62 -9.77 -5.45
CA LYS A 216 29.81 -8.48 -6.13
C LYS A 216 29.88 -8.61 -7.66
N GLU A 217 30.28 -9.79 -8.17
CA GLU A 217 30.44 -10.05 -9.62
C GLU A 217 29.28 -10.82 -10.23
N SER A 218 28.46 -11.52 -9.44
CA SER A 218 27.47 -12.45 -9.99
C SER A 218 26.21 -12.59 -9.13
N ILE A 219 25.12 -12.93 -9.80
CA ILE A 219 23.85 -13.29 -9.20
C ILE A 219 23.47 -14.67 -9.73
N THR A 220 23.35 -15.67 -8.85
CA THR A 220 22.96 -17.03 -9.21
C THR A 220 21.60 -17.35 -8.61
N ILE A 221 20.60 -17.53 -9.46
CA ILE A 221 19.23 -17.88 -9.05
C ILE A 221 19.03 -19.38 -9.19
N LYS A 222 18.45 -20.03 -8.18
CA LYS A 222 18.14 -21.47 -8.18
C LYS A 222 16.74 -21.71 -7.62
N ASN A 223 16.09 -22.77 -8.08
CA ASN A 223 14.88 -23.29 -7.42
C ASN A 223 15.23 -24.15 -6.18
N LEU A 224 14.22 -24.60 -5.44
CA LEU A 224 14.42 -25.49 -4.29
C LEU A 224 15.02 -26.86 -4.65
N GLN A 225 14.97 -27.28 -5.91
CA GLN A 225 15.61 -28.48 -6.43
C GLN A 225 17.10 -28.27 -6.72
N GLY A 226 17.58 -27.03 -6.71
CA GLY A 226 18.97 -26.64 -6.97
C GLY A 226 19.26 -26.39 -8.46
N GLU A 227 18.25 -26.34 -9.30
CA GLU A 227 18.40 -26.03 -10.73
C GLU A 227 18.58 -24.54 -10.93
N THR A 228 19.56 -24.14 -11.75
CA THR A 228 19.85 -22.73 -12.04
C THR A 228 18.81 -22.15 -13.00
N ILE A 229 18.37 -20.94 -12.69
CA ILE A 229 17.39 -20.16 -13.46
C ILE A 229 18.09 -18.93 -14.02
N GLU A 230 17.97 -18.71 -15.33
CA GLU A 230 18.42 -17.49 -15.95
C GLU A 230 17.27 -16.47 -16.06
N ARG A 231 17.52 -15.24 -15.65
CA ARG A 231 16.56 -14.15 -15.72
C ARG A 231 17.23 -12.84 -16.07
N ALA A 232 16.69 -12.13 -17.07
CA ALA A 232 17.18 -10.82 -17.46
C ALA A 232 16.72 -9.74 -16.45
N PRO A 233 17.53 -8.72 -16.18
CA PRO A 233 17.12 -7.57 -15.40
C PRO A 233 16.12 -6.71 -16.17
N PHE A 234 15.27 -6.00 -15.45
CA PHE A 234 14.40 -4.94 -15.96
C PHE A 234 14.85 -3.59 -15.42
N THR A 235 14.53 -2.52 -16.16
CA THR A 235 14.78 -1.14 -15.71
C THR A 235 13.59 -0.64 -14.91
N ALA A 236 13.82 -0.17 -13.67
CA ALA A 236 12.78 0.45 -12.87
C ALA A 236 12.43 1.83 -13.43
N GLU A 237 11.18 2.03 -13.83
CA GLU A 237 10.66 3.30 -14.37
C GLU A 237 10.28 4.29 -13.25
N LEU A 238 11.20 4.61 -12.35
CA LEU A 238 11.00 5.55 -11.26
C LEU A 238 12.13 6.58 -11.26
N ASP A 239 11.78 7.88 -11.16
CA ASP A 239 12.77 8.94 -10.97
C ASP A 239 13.06 9.12 -9.47
N ALA A 240 14.34 9.17 -9.10
CA ALA A 240 14.75 9.39 -7.71
C ALA A 240 14.24 10.74 -7.16
N SER A 241 14.01 11.75 -8.02
CA SER A 241 13.44 13.05 -7.64
C SER A 241 11.97 12.98 -7.24
N ASP A 242 11.21 12.00 -7.73
CA ASP A 242 9.79 11.83 -7.41
C ASP A 242 9.57 11.44 -5.95
N ILE A 243 10.59 10.87 -5.31
CA ILE A 243 10.58 10.39 -3.92
C ILE A 243 10.88 11.52 -2.93
N GLU A 244 11.28 12.71 -3.40
CA GLU A 244 11.63 13.81 -2.52
C GLU A 244 10.40 14.62 -2.09
N LYS A 245 10.39 15.02 -0.82
CA LYS A 245 9.32 15.85 -0.26
C LYS A 245 9.33 17.28 -0.83
N GLY A 246 10.48 17.74 -1.32
CA GLY A 246 10.63 19.10 -1.82
C GLY A 246 10.41 20.14 -0.72
N THR A 247 9.69 21.21 -1.05
CA THR A 247 9.40 22.33 -0.12
C THR A 247 8.19 22.06 0.79
N TYR A 248 7.52 20.94 0.63
CA TYR A 248 6.34 20.62 1.45
C TYR A 248 6.73 20.22 2.88
N PRO A 249 5.92 20.59 3.90
CA PRO A 249 6.16 20.15 5.28
C PRO A 249 5.98 18.64 5.45
N HIS A 250 5.05 18.04 4.68
CA HIS A 250 4.68 16.62 4.75
C HIS A 250 4.45 16.04 3.36
N PHE A 251 4.70 14.72 3.19
CA PHE A 251 4.39 14.00 1.96
C PHE A 251 2.88 14.00 1.68
N MET A 252 2.05 13.78 2.69
CA MET A 252 0.59 13.78 2.52
C MET A 252 0.08 15.08 1.88
N LEU A 253 0.58 16.24 2.30
CA LEU A 253 0.17 17.51 1.70
C LEU A 253 0.65 17.66 0.25
N LYS A 254 1.90 17.21 -0.05
CA LYS A 254 2.43 17.13 -1.42
C LYS A 254 1.52 16.27 -2.29
N GLU A 255 1.18 15.08 -1.83
CA GLU A 255 0.36 14.10 -2.55
C GLU A 255 -1.08 14.57 -2.75
N ILE A 256 -1.65 15.34 -1.81
CA ILE A 256 -2.95 16.01 -2.01
C ILE A 256 -2.85 17.04 -3.13
N ASP A 257 -1.80 17.88 -3.13
CA ASP A 257 -1.60 18.92 -4.15
C ASP A 257 -1.22 18.34 -5.54
N GLU A 258 -0.73 17.12 -5.63
CA GLU A 258 -0.40 16.44 -6.88
C GLU A 258 -1.63 15.87 -7.60
N GLN A 259 -2.77 15.69 -6.94
CA GLN A 259 -3.95 15.05 -7.52
C GLN A 259 -4.42 15.67 -8.85
N PRO A 260 -4.45 17.02 -9.03
CA PRO A 260 -4.82 17.61 -10.31
C PRO A 260 -3.90 17.17 -11.46
N LEU A 261 -2.59 17.09 -11.19
CA LEU A 261 -1.61 16.66 -12.18
C LEU A 261 -1.79 15.16 -12.51
N VAL A 262 -2.03 14.35 -11.50
CA VAL A 262 -2.30 12.90 -11.66
C VAL A 262 -3.50 12.67 -12.57
N ILE A 263 -4.62 13.38 -12.37
CA ILE A 263 -5.79 13.27 -13.25
C ILE A 263 -5.43 13.62 -14.70
N ARG A 264 -4.67 14.68 -14.94
CA ARG A 264 -4.24 15.06 -16.28
C ARG A 264 -3.31 14.03 -16.93
N ASN A 265 -2.39 13.46 -16.14
CA ASN A 265 -1.52 12.37 -16.60
C ASN A 265 -2.35 11.14 -17.00
N ILE A 266 -3.34 10.76 -16.20
CA ILE A 266 -4.23 9.64 -16.50
C ILE A 266 -4.98 9.90 -17.80
N ILE A 267 -5.57 11.06 -18.00
CA ILE A 267 -6.23 11.44 -19.27
C ILE A 267 -5.27 11.24 -20.43
N GLN A 268 -4.07 11.80 -20.36
CA GLN A 268 -3.08 11.72 -21.44
C GLN A 268 -2.65 10.29 -21.74
N LYS A 269 -2.50 9.44 -20.70
CA LYS A 269 -2.02 8.05 -20.85
C LYS A 269 -3.08 7.09 -21.38
N TYR A 270 -4.36 7.42 -21.22
CA TYR A 270 -5.49 6.60 -21.65
C TYR A 270 -6.20 7.13 -22.89
N GLN A 271 -5.66 8.17 -23.53
CA GLN A 271 -6.12 8.68 -24.82
C GLN A 271 -5.29 8.14 -25.98
N ASP A 272 -5.95 7.87 -27.12
CA ASP A 272 -5.32 7.59 -28.40
C ASP A 272 -4.81 8.88 -29.07
N GLU A 273 -4.26 8.76 -30.29
CA GLU A 273 -3.76 9.87 -31.10
C GLU A 273 -4.86 10.90 -31.48
N ASN A 274 -6.12 10.52 -31.41
CA ASN A 274 -7.28 11.37 -31.71
C ASN A 274 -7.86 12.04 -30.45
N GLY A 275 -7.32 11.74 -29.28
CA GLY A 275 -7.83 12.23 -27.98
C GLY A 275 -9.01 11.44 -27.44
N GLU A 276 -9.34 10.28 -28.03
CA GLU A 276 -10.38 9.38 -27.55
C GLU A 276 -9.85 8.40 -26.51
N ILE A 277 -10.66 8.08 -25.50
CA ILE A 277 -10.30 7.05 -24.54
C ILE A 277 -10.26 5.69 -25.25
N GLU A 278 -9.11 5.01 -25.11
CA GLU A 278 -8.90 3.67 -25.64
C GLU A 278 -8.20 2.78 -24.62
N LEU A 279 -8.84 1.67 -24.26
CA LEU A 279 -8.24 0.60 -23.49
C LEU A 279 -7.87 -0.58 -24.37
N ASN A 280 -6.98 -1.44 -23.85
CA ASN A 280 -6.61 -2.68 -24.55
C ASN A 280 -7.86 -3.49 -24.89
N GLN A 281 -7.97 -3.89 -26.15
CA GLN A 281 -9.12 -4.63 -26.68
C GLN A 281 -9.33 -5.98 -25.96
N ASP A 282 -8.27 -6.63 -25.50
CA ASP A 282 -8.36 -7.92 -24.80
C ASP A 282 -9.03 -7.74 -23.43
N ILE A 283 -8.74 -6.66 -22.70
CA ILE A 283 -9.41 -6.31 -21.45
C ILE A 283 -10.91 -6.10 -21.70
N ARG A 284 -11.23 -5.29 -22.72
CA ARG A 284 -12.61 -4.99 -23.11
C ARG A 284 -13.37 -6.27 -23.46
N ASN A 285 -12.80 -7.14 -24.30
CA ASN A 285 -13.42 -8.39 -24.71
C ASN A 285 -13.66 -9.31 -23.50
N ALA A 286 -12.67 -9.48 -22.62
CA ALA A 286 -12.79 -10.33 -21.45
C ALA A 286 -13.90 -9.84 -20.49
N ILE A 287 -14.08 -8.53 -20.34
CA ILE A 287 -15.15 -7.97 -19.53
C ILE A 287 -16.51 -8.16 -20.22
N LEU A 288 -16.60 -7.94 -21.53
CA LEU A 288 -17.86 -8.11 -22.29
C LEU A 288 -18.33 -9.58 -22.33
N ASP A 289 -17.42 -10.53 -22.27
CA ASP A 289 -17.74 -11.97 -22.20
C ASP A 289 -18.24 -12.39 -20.82
N SER A 290 -18.06 -11.54 -19.80
CA SER A 290 -18.49 -11.84 -18.44
C SER A 290 -19.96 -11.46 -18.20
N ASP A 291 -20.58 -12.07 -17.21
CA ASP A 291 -21.95 -11.77 -16.77
C ASP A 291 -21.99 -10.90 -15.51
N ARG A 292 -20.88 -10.82 -14.76
CA ARG A 292 -20.73 -10.00 -13.57
C ARG A 292 -19.26 -9.69 -13.29
N ILE A 293 -19.02 -8.47 -12.78
CA ILE A 293 -17.73 -8.04 -12.30
C ILE A 293 -17.69 -8.15 -10.77
N TYR A 294 -16.61 -8.73 -10.24
CA TYR A 294 -16.30 -8.76 -8.81
C TYR A 294 -15.08 -7.89 -8.55
N ILE A 295 -15.27 -6.80 -7.79
CA ILE A 295 -14.17 -5.92 -7.36
C ILE A 295 -13.69 -6.37 -5.99
N ILE A 296 -12.40 -6.69 -5.87
CA ILE A 296 -11.76 -7.19 -4.66
C ILE A 296 -10.70 -6.18 -4.21
N ALA A 297 -10.81 -5.68 -2.99
CA ALA A 297 -9.88 -4.67 -2.48
C ALA A 297 -9.90 -4.55 -0.94
N CYS A 298 -8.97 -3.75 -0.39
CA CYS A 298 -8.88 -3.43 1.03
C CYS A 298 -8.82 -1.90 1.24
N GLY A 299 -9.35 -1.42 2.38
CA GLY A 299 -9.21 -0.03 2.83
C GLY A 299 -9.67 1.01 1.81
N THR A 300 -8.82 2.00 1.54
CA THR A 300 -9.07 3.07 0.55
C THR A 300 -9.44 2.53 -0.83
N SER A 301 -8.75 1.46 -1.28
CA SER A 301 -9.06 0.83 -2.57
C SER A 301 -10.42 0.14 -2.59
N TYR A 302 -10.89 -0.40 -1.46
CA TYR A 302 -12.25 -0.91 -1.31
C TYR A 302 -13.29 0.22 -1.46
N HIS A 303 -13.04 1.38 -0.84
CA HIS A 303 -13.91 2.57 -1.00
C HIS A 303 -13.92 3.07 -2.45
N ALA A 304 -12.77 3.06 -3.13
CA ALA A 304 -12.71 3.35 -4.56
C ALA A 304 -13.54 2.35 -5.39
N GLY A 305 -13.49 1.06 -5.04
CA GLY A 305 -14.30 0.02 -5.65
C GLY A 305 -15.80 0.26 -5.51
N LEU A 306 -16.27 0.75 -4.35
CA LEU A 306 -17.69 1.09 -4.13
C LEU A 306 -18.15 2.23 -5.05
N VAL A 307 -17.32 3.25 -5.27
CA VAL A 307 -17.59 4.32 -6.25
C VAL A 307 -17.51 3.77 -7.67
N GLY A 308 -16.48 2.97 -7.98
CA GLY A 308 -16.30 2.33 -9.29
C GLY A 308 -17.47 1.44 -9.71
N LYS A 309 -18.09 0.74 -8.75
CA LYS A 309 -19.35 0.03 -8.98
C LYS A 309 -20.41 0.97 -9.55
N GLN A 310 -20.56 2.18 -8.98
CA GLN A 310 -21.56 3.15 -9.47
C GLN A 310 -21.25 3.60 -10.91
N PHE A 311 -19.97 3.81 -11.25
CA PHE A 311 -19.59 4.15 -12.62
C PHE A 311 -19.93 3.02 -13.59
N ILE A 312 -19.51 1.79 -13.30
CA ILE A 312 -19.73 0.65 -14.20
C ILE A 312 -21.22 0.34 -14.36
N GLU A 313 -21.98 0.33 -13.26
CA GLU A 313 -23.43 0.05 -13.32
C GLU A 313 -24.21 1.17 -14.03
N LYS A 314 -23.85 2.45 -13.80
CA LYS A 314 -24.53 3.59 -14.44
C LYS A 314 -24.15 3.74 -15.91
N PHE A 315 -22.86 3.67 -16.25
CA PHE A 315 -22.39 3.92 -17.61
C PHE A 315 -22.57 2.68 -18.51
N ALA A 316 -22.03 1.55 -18.07
CA ALA A 316 -21.94 0.34 -18.88
C ALA A 316 -23.10 -0.64 -18.66
N LYS A 317 -24.04 -0.38 -17.73
CA LYS A 317 -25.17 -1.27 -17.39
C LYS A 317 -24.70 -2.71 -17.15
N MET A 318 -23.62 -2.87 -16.38
CA MET A 318 -23.01 -4.15 -16.07
C MET A 318 -23.07 -4.41 -14.56
N PRO A 319 -23.54 -5.58 -14.09
CA PRO A 319 -23.66 -5.87 -12.67
C PRO A 319 -22.28 -5.94 -12.01
N VAL A 320 -22.13 -5.32 -10.83
CA VAL A 320 -20.86 -5.29 -10.07
C VAL A 320 -21.13 -5.64 -8.61
N GLU A 321 -20.30 -6.50 -8.04
CA GLU A 321 -20.18 -6.72 -6.60
C GLU A 321 -18.82 -6.22 -6.10
N VAL A 322 -18.77 -5.69 -4.87
CA VAL A 322 -17.53 -5.17 -4.27
C VAL A 322 -17.34 -5.85 -2.93
N HIS A 323 -16.17 -6.44 -2.73
CA HIS A 323 -15.87 -7.21 -1.54
C HIS A 323 -14.56 -6.78 -0.89
N VAL A 324 -14.52 -6.84 0.44
CA VAL A 324 -13.29 -6.75 1.21
C VAL A 324 -12.51 -8.05 1.00
N ALA A 325 -11.25 -7.95 0.59
CA ALA A 325 -10.46 -9.11 0.20
C ALA A 325 -10.30 -10.16 1.32
N SER A 326 -10.04 -9.72 2.57
CA SER A 326 -9.89 -10.61 3.72
C SER A 326 -11.13 -11.48 3.96
N GLU A 327 -12.34 -10.91 3.76
CA GLU A 327 -13.57 -11.65 3.96
C GLU A 327 -13.90 -12.57 2.78
N PHE A 328 -13.60 -12.12 1.56
CA PHE A 328 -13.85 -12.89 0.35
C PHE A 328 -13.02 -14.19 0.30
N SER A 329 -11.76 -14.15 0.76
CA SER A 329 -10.87 -15.31 0.76
C SER A 329 -11.38 -16.48 1.58
N TYR A 330 -12.10 -16.20 2.67
CA TYR A 330 -12.67 -17.22 3.57
C TYR A 330 -14.16 -17.52 3.33
N ASN A 331 -14.88 -16.56 2.77
CA ASN A 331 -16.34 -16.64 2.55
C ASN A 331 -16.69 -16.23 1.10
N MET A 332 -16.08 -16.92 0.12
CA MET A 332 -16.37 -16.67 -1.29
C MET A 332 -17.86 -16.88 -1.57
N PRO A 333 -18.55 -15.89 -2.14
CA PRO A 333 -19.96 -16.04 -2.50
C PRO A 333 -20.12 -17.05 -3.64
N LEU A 334 -21.35 -17.48 -3.89
CA LEU A 334 -21.65 -18.23 -5.10
C LEU A 334 -21.37 -17.35 -6.32
N LEU A 335 -20.37 -17.71 -7.09
CA LEU A 335 -20.01 -16.98 -8.31
C LEU A 335 -21.04 -17.25 -9.42
N THR A 336 -21.15 -16.29 -10.33
CA THR A 336 -21.92 -16.45 -11.57
C THR A 336 -21.19 -17.40 -12.54
N GLU A 337 -21.79 -17.71 -13.68
CA GLU A 337 -21.20 -18.65 -14.65
C GLU A 337 -19.91 -18.11 -15.31
N ARG A 338 -19.86 -16.80 -15.53
CA ARG A 338 -18.73 -16.10 -16.19
C ARG A 338 -18.32 -14.86 -15.43
N PRO A 339 -17.78 -15.03 -14.21
CA PRO A 339 -17.32 -13.89 -13.41
C PRO A 339 -16.05 -13.29 -14.01
N PHE A 340 -15.89 -11.97 -13.86
CA PHE A 340 -14.65 -11.25 -14.13
C PHE A 340 -14.18 -10.54 -12.87
N PHE A 341 -12.91 -10.67 -12.53
CA PHE A 341 -12.37 -10.11 -11.28
C PHE A 341 -11.53 -8.86 -11.54
N ILE A 342 -11.76 -7.82 -10.73
CA ILE A 342 -10.94 -6.60 -10.71
C ILE A 342 -10.33 -6.47 -9.32
N TYR A 343 -9.01 -6.50 -9.24
CA TYR A 343 -8.24 -6.28 -8.02
C TYR A 343 -7.74 -4.84 -7.99
N ILE A 344 -8.06 -4.08 -6.93
CA ILE A 344 -7.61 -2.70 -6.78
C ILE A 344 -6.63 -2.64 -5.63
N SER A 345 -5.40 -2.21 -5.89
CA SER A 345 -4.35 -2.06 -4.88
C SER A 345 -3.34 -1.00 -5.30
N GLN A 346 -3.14 0.02 -4.46
CA GLN A 346 -2.14 1.06 -4.74
C GLN A 346 -0.74 0.44 -4.94
N SER A 347 -0.31 -0.44 -4.04
CA SER A 347 1.01 -1.08 -4.09
C SER A 347 1.08 -2.30 -5.01
N GLY A 348 -0.06 -2.94 -5.29
CA GLY A 348 -0.11 -4.23 -5.95
C GLY A 348 0.48 -5.39 -5.14
N GLU A 349 0.71 -5.20 -3.83
CA GLU A 349 1.35 -6.15 -2.93
C GLU A 349 0.44 -6.53 -1.73
N THR A 350 -0.85 -6.22 -1.78
CA THR A 350 -1.78 -6.51 -0.68
C THR A 350 -2.00 -8.01 -0.53
N ALA A 351 -1.62 -8.58 0.62
CA ALA A 351 -1.64 -10.03 0.85
C ALA A 351 -3.04 -10.64 0.69
N ASP A 352 -4.05 -10.06 1.36
CA ASP A 352 -5.43 -10.53 1.26
C ASP A 352 -5.95 -10.54 -0.20
N SER A 353 -5.64 -9.49 -0.97
CA SER A 353 -6.05 -9.42 -2.38
C SER A 353 -5.35 -10.48 -3.22
N ARG A 354 -4.06 -10.77 -2.92
CA ARG A 354 -3.32 -11.84 -3.59
C ARG A 354 -3.88 -13.21 -3.26
N ALA A 355 -4.27 -13.46 -2.01
CA ALA A 355 -4.87 -14.73 -1.61
C ALA A 355 -6.13 -15.04 -2.45
N VAL A 356 -6.98 -14.03 -2.67
CA VAL A 356 -8.16 -14.18 -3.54
C VAL A 356 -7.76 -14.36 -5.01
N LEU A 357 -6.77 -13.60 -5.52
CA LEU A 357 -6.32 -13.71 -6.91
C LEU A 357 -5.81 -15.13 -7.23
N VAL A 358 -5.02 -15.72 -6.33
CA VAL A 358 -4.53 -17.10 -6.49
C VAL A 358 -5.70 -18.09 -6.55
N GLN A 359 -6.68 -17.98 -5.64
CA GLN A 359 -7.86 -18.85 -5.65
C GLN A 359 -8.67 -18.73 -6.95
N THR A 360 -8.91 -17.50 -7.44
CA THR A 360 -9.69 -17.29 -8.66
C THR A 360 -8.93 -17.71 -9.92
N ASN A 361 -7.60 -17.57 -9.95
CA ASN A 361 -6.76 -18.10 -11.01
C ASN A 361 -6.77 -19.64 -11.06
N GLU A 362 -6.73 -20.32 -9.92
CA GLU A 362 -6.87 -21.77 -9.83
C GLU A 362 -8.21 -22.27 -10.34
N MET A 363 -9.26 -21.45 -10.20
CA MET A 363 -10.60 -21.73 -10.78
C MET A 363 -10.68 -21.41 -12.28
N GLY A 364 -9.66 -20.80 -12.87
CA GLY A 364 -9.59 -20.46 -14.29
C GLY A 364 -10.34 -19.18 -14.66
N HIS A 365 -10.62 -18.29 -13.70
CA HIS A 365 -11.30 -17.02 -13.95
C HIS A 365 -10.32 -15.94 -14.42
N LYS A 366 -10.80 -14.99 -15.22
CA LYS A 366 -10.02 -13.86 -15.71
C LYS A 366 -9.94 -12.73 -14.69
N ALA A 367 -8.75 -12.13 -14.59
CA ALA A 367 -8.42 -11.11 -13.61
C ALA A 367 -7.75 -9.89 -14.23
N LEU A 368 -8.17 -8.70 -13.76
CA LEU A 368 -7.57 -7.40 -14.04
C LEU A 368 -7.08 -6.80 -12.73
N THR A 369 -5.84 -6.32 -12.70
CA THR A 369 -5.31 -5.52 -11.57
C THR A 369 -5.26 -4.05 -11.95
N ILE A 370 -5.79 -3.18 -11.07
CA ILE A 370 -5.63 -1.71 -11.13
C ILE A 370 -4.64 -1.33 -10.04
N THR A 371 -3.44 -0.88 -10.42
CA THR A 371 -2.34 -0.62 -9.48
C THR A 371 -1.48 0.56 -9.89
N ASN A 372 -0.80 1.16 -8.91
CA ASN A 372 0.17 2.24 -9.15
C ASN A 372 1.59 1.72 -9.40
N VAL A 373 1.83 0.43 -9.18
CA VAL A 373 3.15 -0.19 -9.32
C VAL A 373 3.09 -1.29 -10.39
N PRO A 374 3.35 -0.97 -11.66
CA PRO A 374 3.52 -1.97 -12.71
C PRO A 374 4.64 -2.96 -12.31
N GLY A 375 4.43 -4.24 -12.59
CA GLY A 375 5.38 -5.28 -12.17
C GLY A 375 5.24 -5.73 -10.71
N SER A 376 4.27 -5.20 -9.94
CA SER A 376 3.91 -5.73 -8.62
C SER A 376 3.32 -7.14 -8.69
N THR A 377 3.25 -7.83 -7.55
CA THR A 377 2.77 -9.22 -7.49
C THR A 377 1.38 -9.39 -8.11
N LEU A 378 0.40 -8.54 -7.72
CA LEU A 378 -0.95 -8.61 -8.30
C LEU A 378 -0.95 -8.32 -9.81
N SER A 379 -0.12 -7.37 -10.25
CA SER A 379 0.00 -7.01 -11.68
C SER A 379 0.53 -8.16 -12.53
N ARG A 380 1.45 -8.96 -11.99
CA ARG A 380 2.05 -10.09 -12.72
C ARG A 380 1.20 -11.36 -12.69
N GLU A 381 0.49 -11.57 -11.60
CA GLU A 381 -0.33 -12.78 -11.41
C GLU A 381 -1.72 -12.66 -12.04
N ALA A 382 -2.19 -11.45 -12.36
CA ALA A 382 -3.42 -11.20 -13.10
C ALA A 382 -3.21 -11.31 -14.62
N ASP A 383 -4.28 -11.59 -15.37
CA ASP A 383 -4.23 -11.62 -16.85
C ASP A 383 -3.98 -10.22 -17.44
N TYR A 384 -4.47 -9.16 -16.78
CA TYR A 384 -4.44 -7.79 -17.28
C TYR A 384 -4.06 -6.80 -16.18
N THR A 385 -3.50 -5.65 -16.59
CA THR A 385 -3.14 -4.56 -15.67
C THR A 385 -3.52 -3.20 -16.25
N LEU A 386 -4.12 -2.34 -15.42
CA LEU A 386 -4.32 -0.90 -15.69
C LEU A 386 -3.52 -0.09 -14.68
N PRO A 387 -2.47 0.64 -15.12
CA PRO A 387 -1.67 1.50 -14.26
C PRO A 387 -2.39 2.77 -13.84
N LEU A 388 -2.14 3.24 -12.60
CA LEU A 388 -2.72 4.49 -12.08
C LEU A 388 -1.97 5.75 -12.52
N TYR A 389 -0.72 5.64 -12.95
CA TYR A 389 0.14 6.77 -13.35
C TYR A 389 0.19 7.92 -12.33
N ALA A 390 0.03 7.59 -11.04
CA ALA A 390 0.00 8.58 -9.97
C ALA A 390 1.39 8.95 -9.41
N GLY A 391 2.47 8.30 -9.90
CA GLY A 391 3.79 8.42 -9.32
C GLY A 391 3.87 7.86 -7.89
N PRO A 392 5.04 7.90 -7.23
CA PRO A 392 5.21 7.37 -5.89
C PRO A 392 4.29 8.04 -4.87
N GLU A 393 3.66 7.26 -3.99
CA GLU A 393 2.85 7.71 -2.86
C GLU A 393 3.48 7.19 -1.57
N ILE A 394 4.03 8.12 -0.75
CA ILE A 394 4.90 7.82 0.39
C ILE A 394 4.16 7.91 1.72
N ALA A 395 3.26 8.91 1.87
CA ALA A 395 2.44 9.03 3.07
C ALA A 395 1.64 7.74 3.28
N VAL A 396 1.57 7.27 4.53
CA VAL A 396 0.89 6.01 4.86
C VAL A 396 -0.59 6.08 4.49
N ALA A 397 -1.27 7.17 4.83
CA ALA A 397 -2.65 7.43 4.42
C ALA A 397 -2.71 7.75 2.93
N SER A 398 -3.40 6.92 2.15
CA SER A 398 -3.53 7.08 0.70
C SER A 398 -4.42 8.27 0.34
N THR A 399 -4.00 9.06 -0.64
CA THR A 399 -4.73 10.26 -1.12
C THR A 399 -4.82 10.29 -2.65
N LYS A 400 -3.72 10.57 -3.35
CA LYS A 400 -3.71 10.66 -4.81
C LYS A 400 -4.00 9.33 -5.50
N ALA A 401 -3.63 8.20 -4.89
CA ALA A 401 -3.96 6.90 -5.44
C ALA A 401 -5.47 6.64 -5.43
N TYR A 402 -6.21 7.13 -4.43
CA TYR A 402 -7.67 7.02 -4.40
C TYR A 402 -8.32 7.74 -5.59
N THR A 403 -8.00 9.01 -5.80
CA THR A 403 -8.56 9.79 -6.93
C THR A 403 -8.11 9.24 -8.28
N ALA A 404 -6.87 8.71 -8.37
CA ALA A 404 -6.38 8.00 -9.54
C ALA A 404 -7.20 6.72 -9.82
N GLN A 405 -7.50 5.93 -8.78
CA GLN A 405 -8.35 4.75 -8.90
C GLN A 405 -9.75 5.11 -9.40
N LEU A 406 -10.36 6.19 -8.87
CA LEU A 406 -11.65 6.67 -9.35
C LEU A 406 -11.61 7.10 -10.82
N ALA A 407 -10.58 7.83 -11.24
CA ALA A 407 -10.42 8.25 -12.63
C ALA A 407 -10.26 7.04 -13.57
N VAL A 408 -9.40 6.08 -13.25
CA VAL A 408 -9.21 4.87 -14.06
C VAL A 408 -10.48 4.01 -14.11
N LEU A 409 -11.21 3.89 -12.99
CA LEU A 409 -12.49 3.18 -12.97
C LEU A 409 -13.58 3.87 -13.79
N SER A 410 -13.60 5.22 -13.84
CA SER A 410 -14.53 5.97 -14.70
C SER A 410 -14.18 5.79 -16.19
N ILE A 411 -12.89 5.76 -16.53
CA ILE A 411 -12.39 5.48 -17.89
C ILE A 411 -12.77 4.05 -18.31
N LEU A 412 -12.52 3.07 -17.46
CA LEU A 412 -12.89 1.67 -17.71
C LEU A 412 -14.41 1.55 -17.97
N ALA A 413 -15.22 2.19 -17.12
CA ALA A 413 -16.66 2.16 -17.26
C ALA A 413 -17.15 2.80 -18.57
N ALA A 414 -16.54 3.92 -18.99
CA ALA A 414 -16.88 4.58 -20.25
C ALA A 414 -16.45 3.76 -21.48
N ASP A 415 -15.27 3.13 -21.44
CA ASP A 415 -14.79 2.28 -22.55
C ASP A 415 -15.71 1.04 -22.73
N ILE A 416 -16.12 0.40 -21.64
CA ILE A 416 -17.09 -0.72 -21.67
C ILE A 416 -18.46 -0.22 -22.17
N ALA A 417 -18.92 0.95 -21.72
CA ALA A 417 -20.18 1.55 -22.18
C ALA A 417 -20.17 1.75 -23.70
N LYS A 418 -19.10 2.38 -24.24
CA LYS A 418 -18.89 2.59 -25.68
C LYS A 418 -18.94 1.26 -26.44
N ALA A 419 -18.29 0.23 -25.93
CA ALA A 419 -18.26 -1.09 -26.57
C ALA A 419 -19.62 -1.80 -26.56
N LYS A 420 -20.48 -1.54 -25.55
CA LYS A 420 -21.86 -2.02 -25.48
C LYS A 420 -22.86 -1.19 -26.29
N GLY A 421 -22.44 -0.08 -26.88
CA GLY A 421 -23.30 0.86 -27.57
C GLY A 421 -24.12 1.77 -26.66
N GLU A 422 -23.76 1.82 -25.37
CA GLU A 422 -24.30 2.80 -24.43
C GLU A 422 -23.66 4.18 -24.69
N VAL A 423 -24.44 5.23 -24.58
CA VAL A 423 -23.97 6.62 -24.80
C VAL A 423 -24.02 7.37 -23.50
N LEU A 424 -22.90 7.94 -23.09
CA LEU A 424 -22.84 8.88 -21.99
C LEU A 424 -23.44 10.22 -22.44
N ASP A 425 -24.15 10.90 -21.56
CA ASP A 425 -24.73 12.21 -21.79
C ASP A 425 -23.72 13.38 -21.63
N PHE A 426 -22.45 13.02 -21.38
CA PHE A 426 -21.33 13.96 -21.23
C PHE A 426 -20.03 13.39 -21.83
N ASP A 427 -19.09 14.30 -22.12
CA ASP A 427 -17.73 13.96 -22.52
C ASP A 427 -16.86 13.70 -21.29
N LEU A 428 -16.52 12.44 -21.02
CA LEU A 428 -15.74 12.05 -19.83
C LEU A 428 -14.36 12.74 -19.80
N THR A 429 -13.68 12.83 -20.92
CA THR A 429 -12.34 13.45 -21.00
C THR A 429 -12.38 14.92 -20.65
N HIS A 430 -13.36 15.63 -21.21
CA HIS A 430 -13.59 17.05 -20.89
C HIS A 430 -13.91 17.24 -19.41
N GLU A 431 -14.83 16.45 -18.88
CA GLU A 431 -15.26 16.54 -17.47
C GLU A 431 -14.15 16.17 -16.48
N LEU A 432 -13.30 15.18 -16.78
CA LEU A 432 -12.10 14.90 -15.98
C LEU A 432 -11.10 16.07 -16.00
N GLY A 433 -11.01 16.80 -17.11
CA GLY A 433 -10.25 18.04 -17.21
C GLY A 433 -10.81 19.13 -16.29
N LEU A 434 -12.15 19.28 -16.22
CA LEU A 434 -12.83 20.20 -15.30
C LEU A 434 -12.63 19.78 -13.83
N VAL A 435 -12.68 18.47 -13.54
CA VAL A 435 -12.35 17.91 -12.22
C VAL A 435 -10.94 18.32 -11.80
N ALA A 436 -9.94 18.18 -12.68
CA ALA A 436 -8.56 18.59 -12.38
C ALA A 436 -8.46 20.09 -12.07
N ASN A 437 -9.21 20.93 -12.77
CA ASN A 437 -9.27 22.38 -12.48
C ASN A 437 -9.93 22.66 -11.11
N ALA A 438 -11.04 22.00 -10.81
CA ALA A 438 -11.72 22.12 -9.52
C ALA A 438 -10.82 21.65 -8.36
N MET A 439 -10.03 20.58 -8.55
CA MET A 439 -9.06 20.13 -7.56
C MET A 439 -7.97 21.18 -7.30
N ILE A 440 -7.49 21.93 -8.32
CA ILE A 440 -6.52 23.02 -8.14
C ILE A 440 -7.10 24.08 -7.23
N GLU A 441 -8.36 24.50 -7.48
CA GLU A 441 -9.05 25.48 -6.66
C GLU A 441 -9.15 25.01 -5.21
N LEU A 442 -9.58 23.76 -4.99
CA LEU A 442 -9.73 23.17 -3.65
C LEU A 442 -8.40 23.02 -2.90
N CYS A 443 -7.33 22.59 -3.57
CA CYS A 443 -5.99 22.52 -3.01
C CYS A 443 -5.44 23.91 -2.62
N GLY A 444 -5.92 24.98 -3.25
CA GLY A 444 -5.60 26.36 -2.89
C GLY A 444 -6.27 26.85 -1.61
N GLN A 445 -7.37 26.24 -1.17
CA GLN A 445 -8.21 26.69 -0.04
C GLN A 445 -7.76 26.10 1.32
N LYS A 446 -6.45 25.99 1.55
CA LYS A 446 -5.86 25.35 2.74
C LYS A 446 -6.24 26.05 4.04
N GLU A 447 -6.29 27.39 4.07
CA GLU A 447 -6.64 28.17 5.25
C GLU A 447 -8.08 27.93 5.68
N GLU A 448 -9.00 27.79 4.72
CA GLU A 448 -10.40 27.48 4.99
C GLU A 448 -10.57 26.08 5.56
N MET A 449 -9.85 25.08 5.00
CA MET A 449 -9.85 23.71 5.51
C MET A 449 -9.26 23.62 6.91
N ASP A 450 -8.21 24.39 7.20
CA ASP A 450 -7.64 24.50 8.55
C ASP A 450 -8.65 25.09 9.55
N ALA A 451 -9.35 26.16 9.13
CA ALA A 451 -10.40 26.78 9.96
C ALA A 451 -11.54 25.79 10.26
N LEU A 452 -12.01 25.02 9.26
CA LEU A 452 -13.02 23.99 9.45
C LEU A 452 -12.53 22.87 10.40
N ALA A 453 -11.32 22.38 10.19
CA ALA A 453 -10.72 21.37 11.07
C ALA A 453 -10.64 21.86 12.53
N LYS A 454 -10.23 23.10 12.73
CA LYS A 454 -10.16 23.73 14.06
C LYS A 454 -11.55 23.91 14.68
N GLN A 455 -12.52 24.35 13.89
CA GLN A 455 -13.90 24.59 14.36
C GLN A 455 -14.59 23.31 14.81
N PHE A 456 -14.46 22.22 14.05
CA PHE A 456 -15.24 21.01 14.25
C PHE A 456 -14.47 19.88 14.96
N LEU A 457 -13.14 19.80 14.80
CA LEU A 457 -12.39 18.59 15.13
C LEU A 457 -11.27 18.77 16.17
N ALA A 458 -10.91 20.01 16.56
CA ALA A 458 -9.74 20.25 17.41
C ALA A 458 -9.81 19.52 18.78
N THR A 459 -10.97 19.42 19.38
CA THR A 459 -11.15 18.87 20.74
C THR A 459 -12.01 17.61 20.81
N THR A 460 -12.56 17.18 19.67
CA THR A 460 -13.49 16.03 19.65
C THR A 460 -12.77 14.70 19.77
N ARG A 461 -13.48 13.68 20.29
CA ARG A 461 -13.02 12.26 20.31
C ARG A 461 -13.64 11.43 19.21
N ASN A 462 -14.81 11.82 18.73
CA ASN A 462 -15.56 11.13 17.70
C ASN A 462 -16.08 12.11 16.65
N CYS A 463 -16.30 11.63 15.44
CA CYS A 463 -16.89 12.38 14.33
C CYS A 463 -17.66 11.42 13.44
N PHE A 464 -18.80 11.85 12.89
CA PHE A 464 -19.54 11.05 11.95
C PHE A 464 -19.56 11.72 10.58
N PHE A 465 -19.44 10.89 9.54
CA PHE A 465 -19.60 11.31 8.14
C PHE A 465 -20.90 10.73 7.62
N ILE A 466 -21.74 11.57 7.03
CA ILE A 466 -23.00 11.11 6.46
C ILE A 466 -23.13 11.53 5.00
N GLY A 467 -23.64 10.63 4.19
CA GLY A 467 -23.95 10.85 2.78
C GLY A 467 -25.11 9.98 2.32
N ARG A 468 -25.58 10.24 1.13
CA ARG A 468 -26.54 9.39 0.43
C ARG A 468 -26.02 9.09 -0.96
N SER A 469 -26.43 7.93 -1.54
CA SER A 469 -25.91 7.49 -2.83
C SER A 469 -24.37 7.40 -2.78
N VAL A 470 -23.67 7.92 -3.79
CA VAL A 470 -22.21 7.90 -3.87
C VAL A 470 -21.52 8.73 -2.78
N ASP A 471 -22.17 9.79 -2.26
CA ASP A 471 -21.65 10.60 -1.15
C ASP A 471 -21.42 9.78 0.13
N PHE A 472 -22.19 8.72 0.35
CA PHE A 472 -21.94 7.78 1.44
C PHE A 472 -20.56 7.11 1.32
N TYR A 473 -20.19 6.67 0.12
CA TYR A 473 -18.90 6.00 -0.12
C TYR A 473 -17.72 6.96 0.03
N VAL A 474 -17.88 8.21 -0.41
CA VAL A 474 -16.89 9.27 -0.16
C VAL A 474 -16.77 9.59 1.33
N GLY A 475 -17.90 9.59 2.05
CA GLY A 475 -17.93 9.74 3.51
C GLY A 475 -17.19 8.63 4.26
N LEU A 476 -17.25 7.38 3.77
CA LEU A 476 -16.45 6.27 4.32
C LEU A 476 -14.94 6.56 4.18
N GLU A 477 -14.51 7.05 3.02
CA GLU A 477 -13.11 7.40 2.78
C GLU A 477 -12.66 8.57 3.65
N GLY A 478 -13.47 9.63 3.78
CA GLY A 478 -13.19 10.75 4.68
C GLY A 478 -13.05 10.31 6.13
N ALA A 479 -13.93 9.43 6.61
CA ALA A 479 -13.86 8.85 7.94
C ALA A 479 -12.59 8.00 8.14
N LEU A 480 -12.17 7.24 7.11
CA LEU A 480 -10.93 6.48 7.15
C LEU A 480 -9.72 7.40 7.28
N LYS A 481 -9.61 8.45 6.43
CA LYS A 481 -8.51 9.42 6.50
C LYS A 481 -8.43 10.08 7.89
N LEU A 482 -9.56 10.55 8.42
CA LEU A 482 -9.58 11.21 9.72
C LEU A 482 -9.09 10.27 10.85
N LYS A 483 -9.58 9.03 10.91
CA LYS A 483 -9.17 8.09 11.97
C LYS A 483 -7.71 7.65 11.85
N GLU A 484 -7.19 7.47 10.65
CA GLU A 484 -5.83 7.01 10.41
C GLU A 484 -4.77 7.99 10.95
N ILE A 485 -4.93 9.28 10.69
CA ILE A 485 -3.88 10.26 10.94
C ILE A 485 -4.10 11.11 12.19
N SER A 486 -5.35 11.32 12.63
CA SER A 486 -5.69 12.15 13.80
C SER A 486 -6.06 11.34 15.04
N TYR A 487 -6.32 10.04 14.89
CA TYR A 487 -6.81 9.13 15.93
C TYR A 487 -8.16 9.52 16.52
N ILE A 488 -8.93 10.38 15.86
CA ILE A 488 -10.33 10.63 16.15
C ILE A 488 -11.11 9.41 15.68
N GLN A 489 -11.97 8.84 16.56
CA GLN A 489 -12.89 7.79 16.13
C GLN A 489 -13.86 8.37 15.13
N ALA A 490 -13.73 7.99 13.85
CA ALA A 490 -14.56 8.49 12.77
C ALA A 490 -15.25 7.34 12.04
N GLU A 491 -16.53 7.49 11.74
CA GLU A 491 -17.33 6.51 11.02
C GLU A 491 -18.20 7.17 9.95
N GLY A 492 -18.31 6.49 8.80
CA GLY A 492 -19.20 6.90 7.71
C GLY A 492 -20.50 6.10 7.71
N PHE A 493 -21.63 6.78 7.51
CA PHE A 493 -22.94 6.17 7.48
C PHE A 493 -23.75 6.63 6.28
N ALA A 494 -24.56 5.71 5.73
CA ALA A 494 -25.66 6.13 4.87
C ALA A 494 -26.63 6.98 5.72
N GLY A 495 -26.92 8.21 5.27
CA GLY A 495 -27.70 9.16 6.07
C GLY A 495 -29.04 8.65 6.56
N GLY A 496 -29.72 7.81 5.76
CA GLY A 496 -30.96 7.15 6.17
C GLY A 496 -30.79 6.09 7.25
N GLU A 497 -29.67 5.36 7.24
CA GLU A 497 -29.37 4.26 8.15
C GLU A 497 -29.03 4.76 9.57
N LEU A 498 -28.57 5.98 9.69
CA LEU A 498 -28.19 6.60 10.98
C LEU A 498 -29.30 6.45 12.03
N LYS A 499 -30.59 6.53 11.64
CA LYS A 499 -31.75 6.42 12.54
C LYS A 499 -31.98 5.01 13.11
N HIS A 500 -31.38 3.99 12.49
CA HIS A 500 -31.61 2.59 12.86
C HIS A 500 -30.64 2.08 13.95
N GLY A 501 -30.02 3.00 14.69
CA GLY A 501 -29.17 2.67 15.85
C GLY A 501 -28.16 3.77 16.14
N THR A 502 -27.31 4.11 15.20
CA THR A 502 -26.13 4.97 15.36
C THR A 502 -26.46 6.39 15.84
N ILE A 503 -27.66 6.90 15.56
CA ILE A 503 -28.11 8.21 16.04
C ILE A 503 -28.11 8.32 17.58
N ALA A 504 -28.11 7.18 18.28
CA ALA A 504 -27.97 7.13 19.75
C ALA A 504 -26.61 7.66 20.25
N LEU A 505 -25.60 7.71 19.38
CA LEU A 505 -24.26 8.24 19.68
C LEU A 505 -24.15 9.76 19.53
N ILE A 506 -25.20 10.42 19.03
CA ILE A 506 -25.21 11.86 18.86
C ILE A 506 -25.48 12.53 20.23
N GLU A 507 -24.49 13.28 20.66
CA GLU A 507 -24.50 14.09 21.86
C GLU A 507 -24.36 15.59 21.51
N ASN A 508 -24.52 16.45 22.51
CA ASN A 508 -24.35 17.90 22.31
C ASN A 508 -22.92 18.23 21.85
N GLY A 509 -22.80 18.85 20.69
CA GLY A 509 -21.54 19.23 20.08
C GLY A 509 -20.88 18.13 19.24
N THR A 510 -21.47 16.93 19.08
CA THR A 510 -20.93 15.87 18.22
C THR A 510 -20.77 16.38 16.78
N PRO A 511 -19.54 16.37 16.20
CA PRO A 511 -19.32 16.79 14.83
C PRO A 511 -19.94 15.77 13.86
N VAL A 512 -20.67 16.29 12.87
CA VAL A 512 -21.22 15.50 11.77
C VAL A 512 -20.87 16.18 10.45
N ILE A 513 -20.00 15.56 9.65
CA ILE A 513 -19.65 16.04 8.31
C ILE A 513 -20.63 15.41 7.32
N ALA A 514 -21.40 16.26 6.63
CA ALA A 514 -22.42 15.83 5.68
C ALA A 514 -22.04 16.23 4.26
N LEU A 515 -22.08 15.27 3.32
CA LEU A 515 -21.89 15.52 1.90
C LEU A 515 -23.22 15.65 1.18
N ALA A 516 -23.36 16.71 0.37
CA ALA A 516 -24.57 17.04 -0.40
C ALA A 516 -24.19 17.42 -1.85
N THR A 517 -23.62 16.45 -2.59
CA THR A 517 -23.10 16.66 -3.95
C THR A 517 -24.00 16.10 -5.05
N GLN A 518 -25.05 15.36 -4.66
CA GLN A 518 -25.95 14.67 -5.58
C GLN A 518 -27.35 15.29 -5.56
N GLU A 519 -27.83 15.80 -6.70
CA GLU A 519 -29.08 16.52 -6.80
C GLU A 519 -30.28 15.68 -6.29
N HIS A 520 -30.39 14.43 -6.75
CA HIS A 520 -31.53 13.55 -6.46
C HIS A 520 -31.68 13.16 -4.98
N VAL A 521 -30.64 13.34 -4.15
CA VAL A 521 -30.66 13.04 -2.71
C VAL A 521 -30.39 14.24 -1.82
N ASN A 522 -30.16 15.43 -2.38
CA ASN A 522 -29.80 16.64 -1.66
C ASN A 522 -30.78 16.97 -0.51
N LEU A 523 -32.07 17.00 -0.78
CA LEU A 523 -33.08 17.24 0.26
C LEU A 523 -33.13 16.14 1.31
N GLY A 524 -32.86 14.91 0.90
CA GLY A 524 -32.84 13.76 1.79
C GLY A 524 -31.70 13.81 2.81
N ILE A 525 -30.48 14.15 2.38
CA ILE A 525 -29.32 14.27 3.29
C ILE A 525 -29.48 15.45 4.23
N ARG A 526 -30.03 16.59 3.75
CA ARG A 526 -30.35 17.75 4.58
C ARG A 526 -31.39 17.45 5.64
N GLY A 527 -32.36 16.59 5.33
CA GLY A 527 -33.30 16.03 6.31
C GLY A 527 -32.59 15.27 7.43
N ASN A 528 -31.61 14.42 7.05
CA ASN A 528 -30.81 13.69 8.04
C ASN A 528 -29.93 14.63 8.89
N VAL A 529 -29.37 15.69 8.31
CA VAL A 529 -28.66 16.71 9.09
C VAL A 529 -29.57 17.34 10.14
N LYS A 530 -30.81 17.72 9.79
CA LYS A 530 -31.78 18.26 10.75
C LYS A 530 -32.09 17.29 11.88
N GLU A 531 -32.17 15.97 11.57
CA GLU A 531 -32.42 14.94 12.58
C GLU A 531 -31.29 14.85 13.62
N VAL A 532 -30.02 14.96 13.22
CA VAL A 532 -28.86 14.92 14.14
C VAL A 532 -28.73 16.26 14.88
N VAL A 533 -28.97 17.39 14.23
CA VAL A 533 -28.97 18.72 14.87
C VAL A 533 -30.02 18.82 15.96
N ALA A 534 -31.21 18.24 15.76
CA ALA A 534 -32.25 18.17 16.78
C ALA A 534 -31.82 17.40 18.05
N ARG A 535 -30.71 16.67 18.00
CA ARG A 535 -30.10 15.91 19.11
C ARG A 535 -28.81 16.53 19.61
N GLY A 536 -28.46 17.73 19.12
CA GLY A 536 -27.31 18.48 19.58
C GLY A 536 -26.05 18.34 18.73
N ALA A 537 -26.10 17.66 17.58
CA ALA A 537 -24.94 17.59 16.67
C ALA A 537 -24.51 18.97 16.17
N ASN A 538 -23.20 19.11 15.91
CA ASN A 538 -22.59 20.26 15.26
C ASN A 538 -22.28 19.89 13.80
N PRO A 539 -23.13 20.29 12.81
CA PRO A 539 -22.97 19.83 11.44
C PRO A 539 -21.97 20.68 10.65
N CYS A 540 -21.11 20.03 9.88
CA CYS A 540 -20.31 20.62 8.80
C CYS A 540 -20.89 20.10 7.47
N ILE A 541 -21.58 20.96 6.72
CA ILE A 541 -22.21 20.58 5.46
C ILE A 541 -21.31 21.03 4.31
N ILE A 542 -20.90 20.08 3.47
CA ILE A 542 -20.11 20.29 2.26
C ILE A 542 -21.02 20.00 1.07
N SER A 543 -21.38 21.02 0.31
CA SER A 543 -22.30 20.92 -0.82
C SER A 543 -21.63 21.22 -2.16
N MET A 544 -22.24 20.77 -3.25
CA MET A 544 -21.82 21.15 -4.61
C MET A 544 -22.43 22.48 -5.00
N LYS A 545 -21.69 23.32 -5.73
CA LYS A 545 -22.21 24.56 -6.30
C LYS A 545 -23.45 24.28 -7.17
N GLY A 546 -24.51 25.05 -6.92
CA GLY A 546 -25.84 24.83 -7.49
C GLY A 546 -26.78 24.02 -6.59
N LEU A 547 -26.26 23.35 -5.55
CA LEU A 547 -27.03 22.62 -4.53
C LEU A 547 -26.88 23.25 -3.13
N GLU A 548 -26.14 24.33 -3.01
CA GLU A 548 -25.88 25.01 -1.74
C GLU A 548 -27.14 25.61 -1.14
N MET A 549 -27.18 25.65 0.19
CA MET A 549 -28.20 26.33 0.98
C MET A 549 -27.57 27.18 2.07
N GLU A 550 -28.33 28.16 2.56
CA GLU A 550 -27.89 28.97 3.69
C GLU A 550 -27.51 28.07 4.89
N GLY A 551 -26.33 28.31 5.44
CA GLY A 551 -25.78 27.53 6.56
C GLY A 551 -24.86 26.37 6.13
N ASP A 552 -24.60 26.15 4.85
CA ASP A 552 -23.59 25.23 4.40
C ASP A 552 -22.20 25.74 4.79
N SER A 553 -21.35 24.83 5.26
CA SER A 553 -20.03 25.16 5.78
C SER A 553 -19.00 25.36 4.67
N PHE A 554 -19.19 24.68 3.55
CA PHE A 554 -18.29 24.74 2.41
C PHE A 554 -19.01 24.39 1.10
N VAL A 555 -18.65 25.07 0.00
CA VAL A 555 -19.25 24.84 -1.33
C VAL A 555 -18.16 24.42 -2.32
N LEU A 556 -18.31 23.23 -2.86
CA LEU A 556 -17.42 22.66 -3.88
C LEU A 556 -17.63 23.35 -5.24
N PRO A 557 -16.58 23.54 -6.06
CA PRO A 557 -16.73 23.93 -7.46
C PRO A 557 -17.64 22.95 -8.22
N ALA A 558 -18.43 23.47 -9.16
CA ALA A 558 -19.31 22.63 -9.97
C ALA A 558 -18.52 21.71 -10.90
N VAL A 559 -18.84 20.41 -10.87
CA VAL A 559 -18.40 19.39 -11.81
C VAL A 559 -19.59 18.52 -12.19
N HIS A 560 -19.43 17.67 -13.21
CA HIS A 560 -20.49 16.71 -13.54
C HIS A 560 -20.81 15.81 -12.34
N GLU A 561 -22.11 15.61 -12.03
CA GLU A 561 -22.58 14.91 -10.82
C GLU A 561 -21.96 13.50 -10.67
N ALA A 562 -21.79 12.77 -11.76
CA ALA A 562 -21.16 11.44 -11.73
C ALA A 562 -19.71 11.48 -11.23
N LEU A 563 -18.98 12.57 -11.46
CA LEU A 563 -17.57 12.74 -11.08
C LEU A 563 -17.38 13.52 -9.77
N ALA A 564 -18.46 13.92 -9.11
CA ALA A 564 -18.44 14.60 -7.82
C ALA A 564 -17.55 13.90 -6.76
N PRO A 565 -17.46 12.57 -6.68
CA PRO A 565 -16.57 11.86 -5.74
C PRO A 565 -15.10 12.30 -5.81
N LEU A 566 -14.61 12.60 -7.02
CA LEU A 566 -13.23 13.02 -7.26
C LEU A 566 -12.89 14.35 -6.58
N VAL A 567 -13.83 15.28 -6.54
CA VAL A 567 -13.63 16.60 -5.92
C VAL A 567 -14.06 16.63 -4.46
N ALA A 568 -15.10 15.88 -4.10
CA ALA A 568 -15.66 15.87 -2.75
C ALA A 568 -14.70 15.29 -1.70
N VAL A 569 -13.78 14.42 -2.09
CA VAL A 569 -12.79 13.84 -1.20
C VAL A 569 -11.68 14.81 -0.82
N ILE A 570 -11.35 15.82 -1.64
CA ILE A 570 -10.24 16.76 -1.42
C ILE A 570 -10.40 17.53 -0.09
N PRO A 571 -11.52 18.23 0.20
CA PRO A 571 -11.69 18.89 1.48
C PRO A 571 -11.66 17.91 2.66
N LEU A 572 -12.14 16.66 2.49
CA LEU A 572 -12.09 15.65 3.56
C LEU A 572 -10.65 15.23 3.89
N GLN A 573 -9.79 15.11 2.87
CA GLN A 573 -8.36 14.84 3.03
C GLN A 573 -7.67 16.03 3.75
N LEU A 574 -7.92 17.26 3.31
CA LEU A 574 -7.33 18.47 3.90
C LEU A 574 -7.84 18.71 5.34
N ILE A 575 -9.13 18.56 5.62
CA ILE A 575 -9.70 18.68 6.97
C ILE A 575 -9.06 17.63 7.89
N SER A 576 -8.90 16.39 7.42
CA SER A 576 -8.25 15.32 8.18
C SER A 576 -6.77 15.64 8.47
N TYR A 577 -6.05 16.16 7.47
CA TYR A 577 -4.67 16.61 7.58
C TYR A 577 -4.51 17.69 8.66
N TYR A 578 -5.31 18.76 8.61
CA TYR A 578 -5.24 19.84 9.59
C TYR A 578 -5.72 19.40 10.98
N ALA A 579 -6.74 18.53 11.07
CA ALA A 579 -7.17 17.96 12.34
C ALA A 579 -6.04 17.17 13.01
N ALA A 580 -5.24 16.45 12.24
CA ALA A 580 -4.05 15.75 12.74
C ALA A 580 -2.96 16.71 13.22
N LEU A 581 -2.70 17.81 12.48
CA LEU A 581 -1.74 18.84 12.89
C LEU A 581 -2.15 19.52 14.19
N HIS A 582 -3.43 19.88 14.36
CA HIS A 582 -3.95 20.46 15.63
C HIS A 582 -3.81 19.52 16.82
N ARG A 583 -3.62 18.23 16.58
CA ARG A 583 -3.42 17.20 17.59
C ARG A 583 -1.95 16.77 17.72
N GLU A 584 -1.04 17.47 17.05
CA GLU A 584 0.40 17.17 17.04
C GLU A 584 0.72 15.74 16.58
N CYS A 585 -0.09 15.20 15.65
CA CYS A 585 0.08 13.86 15.10
C CYS A 585 1.00 13.88 13.88
N ASP A 586 1.76 12.80 13.68
CA ASP A 586 2.55 12.59 12.46
C ASP A 586 1.61 12.14 11.33
N VAL A 587 1.42 12.99 10.33
CA VAL A 587 0.49 12.75 9.22
C VAL A 587 1.05 11.80 8.16
N ASP A 588 2.37 11.74 8.01
CA ASP A 588 3.03 10.89 7.02
C ASP A 588 3.21 9.44 7.53
N LYS A 589 3.48 9.31 8.83
CA LYS A 589 3.77 8.02 9.47
C LYS A 589 2.94 7.87 10.76
N PRO A 590 1.60 7.73 10.64
CA PRO A 590 0.73 7.57 11.81
C PRO A 590 1.02 6.24 12.52
N ARG A 591 0.85 6.25 13.86
CA ARG A 591 1.10 5.06 14.68
C ARG A 591 0.24 3.87 14.25
N ASN A 592 0.79 2.65 14.39
CA ASN A 592 0.10 1.39 14.15
C ASN A 592 -0.42 1.20 12.71
N LEU A 593 0.12 1.93 11.73
CA LEU A 593 -0.23 1.77 10.33
C LEU A 593 1.02 1.62 9.46
N ALA A 594 0.89 0.86 8.41
CA ALA A 594 1.88 0.74 7.34
C ALA A 594 1.24 1.06 6.00
N LYS A 595 2.02 1.56 5.04
CA LYS A 595 1.52 1.98 3.71
C LYS A 595 0.87 0.83 2.95
N SER A 596 1.38 -0.39 3.10
CA SER A 596 0.87 -1.57 2.40
C SER A 596 1.01 -2.80 3.31
N VAL A 597 -0.01 -3.65 3.33
CA VAL A 597 -0.07 -4.88 4.14
C VAL A 597 0.24 -6.07 3.24
N THR A 598 1.43 -6.66 3.39
CA THR A 598 1.91 -7.77 2.54
C THR A 598 2.00 -9.10 3.28
N VAL A 599 1.46 -9.17 4.48
CA VAL A 599 1.34 -10.39 5.30
C VAL A 599 -0.10 -10.47 5.81
N GLU A 600 -0.64 -11.67 5.87
CA GLU A 600 -1.92 -11.97 6.50
C GLU A 600 -1.82 -11.97 8.03
#